data_1382505bd6333249738b83c83eb06f55
#
_entry.id   1382505bd6333249738b83c83eb06f55
#
_cell.length_a   1.000
_cell.length_b   1.000
_cell.length_c   1.000
_cell.angle_alpha   90.00
_cell.angle_beta   90.00
_cell.angle_gamma   90.00
#
_symmetry.space_group_name_H-M   'P 1'
#
loop_
_entity.id
_entity.type
_entity.pdbx_description
1 polymer ?
#
loop_
_entity_poly.entity_id
_entity_poly.type
_entity_poly.pdbx_seq_one_letter_code
_entity_poly.pdbx_strand_id
1 'polypeptide(L)'
;TTGIEGYVAENNPKFFHSKLNQAKAFAKANPEVNPYKAVYGLLPDHAIANPAVKQQYVNGHFCYAQKAGVLTNGLGIIRHIALFDEDFKAKHTEMLVEKRSDNPNADKEIGDAKALLPVLDDFRTAHPALAYSTFMGDSSFDSYDLYTALLGEYGFSRAIIPMNPRNSATSPSADFNESGIPLCPADKTPMRFHSVCGGKNRSKRIKFICPKSETVST
;
A
#
# COMPACT_ATOMS: atom_id res chain seq x y z
N THR A 1 -0.13 -2.98 5.14
CA THR A 1 -0.23 -2.21 6.40
C THR A 1 -1.66 -2.11 6.89
N THR A 2 -1.86 -1.96 8.18
CA THR A 2 -3.18 -1.80 8.79
C THR A 2 -3.13 -0.79 9.93
N GLY A 3 -4.30 -0.26 10.34
CA GLY A 3 -4.44 0.47 11.60
C GLY A 3 -4.95 -0.47 12.69
N ILE A 4 -4.28 -0.48 13.83
CA ILE A 4 -4.75 -1.16 15.02
C ILE A 4 -5.46 -0.11 15.86
N GLU A 5 -6.78 -0.23 15.98
CA GLU A 5 -7.61 0.71 16.71
C GLU A 5 -7.20 0.76 18.18
N GLY A 6 -6.92 1.98 18.68
CA GLY A 6 -6.52 2.18 20.06
C GLY A 6 -7.70 2.17 21.02
N TYR A 7 -7.52 1.59 22.19
CA TYR A 7 -8.48 1.72 23.28
C TYR A 7 -8.29 3.07 23.97
N VAL A 8 -8.83 4.12 23.34
CA VAL A 8 -8.66 5.52 23.76
C VAL A 8 -10.02 6.24 23.81
N ALA A 9 -10.09 7.32 24.60
CA ALA A 9 -11.34 8.05 24.78
C ALA A 9 -11.88 8.65 23.48
N GLU A 10 -11.00 9.02 22.56
CA GLU A 10 -11.29 9.62 21.26
C GLU A 10 -12.04 8.66 20.32
N ASN A 11 -11.88 7.34 20.50
CA ASN A 11 -12.65 6.32 19.78
C ASN A 11 -14.05 6.09 20.35
N ASN A 12 -14.37 6.71 21.50
CA ASN A 12 -15.72 6.65 22.01
C ASN A 12 -16.67 7.51 21.16
N PRO A 13 -17.80 6.97 20.66
CA PRO A 13 -18.78 7.75 19.89
C PRO A 13 -19.26 9.03 20.59
N LYS A 14 -19.33 9.05 21.92
CA LYS A 14 -19.70 10.24 22.70
C LYS A 14 -18.68 11.38 22.52
N PHE A 15 -17.40 11.07 22.39
CA PHE A 15 -16.36 12.06 22.14
C PHE A 15 -16.59 12.76 20.80
N PHE A 16 -16.76 11.99 19.73
CA PHE A 16 -17.06 12.53 18.40
C PHE A 16 -18.37 13.34 18.39
N HIS A 17 -19.42 12.84 19.01
CA HIS A 17 -20.71 13.55 19.10
C HIS A 17 -20.58 14.89 19.85
N SER A 18 -19.79 14.95 20.91
CA SER A 18 -19.51 16.20 21.61
C SER A 18 -18.86 17.24 20.72
N LYS A 19 -17.85 16.84 19.93
CA LYS A 19 -17.17 17.71 18.96
C LYS A 19 -18.09 18.12 17.81
N LEU A 20 -18.91 17.21 17.32
CA LEU A 20 -19.90 17.50 16.27
C LEU A 20 -20.94 18.52 16.77
N ASN A 21 -21.38 18.44 18.03
CA ASN A 21 -22.30 19.42 18.60
C ASN A 21 -21.65 20.82 18.69
N GLN A 22 -20.37 20.91 19.02
CA GLN A 22 -19.61 22.17 18.99
C GLN A 22 -19.54 22.73 17.55
N ALA A 23 -19.23 21.87 16.55
CA ALA A 23 -19.22 22.28 15.14
C ALA A 23 -20.60 22.75 14.66
N LYS A 24 -21.68 22.08 15.06
CA LYS A 24 -23.06 22.50 14.76
C LYS A 24 -23.44 23.83 15.41
N ALA A 25 -22.99 24.05 16.64
CA ALA A 25 -23.23 25.33 17.30
C ALA A 25 -22.50 26.48 16.59
N PHE A 26 -21.26 26.26 16.17
CA PHE A 26 -20.49 27.22 15.38
C PHE A 26 -21.14 27.50 14.01
N ALA A 27 -21.60 26.46 13.31
CA ALA A 27 -22.25 26.60 12.01
C ALA A 27 -23.58 27.35 12.03
N LYS A 28 -24.28 27.43 13.20
CA LYS A 28 -25.47 28.26 13.35
C LYS A 28 -25.16 29.75 13.20
N ALA A 29 -23.98 30.19 13.64
CA ALA A 29 -23.54 31.58 13.48
C ALA A 29 -22.77 31.82 12.16
N ASN A 30 -22.37 30.76 11.46
CA ASN A 30 -21.59 30.78 10.23
C ASN A 30 -22.20 29.80 9.20
N PRO A 31 -23.28 30.21 8.48
CA PRO A 31 -24.06 29.32 7.63
C PRO A 31 -23.30 28.69 6.47
N GLU A 32 -22.15 29.25 6.07
CA GLU A 32 -21.24 28.73 5.04
C GLU A 32 -20.45 27.52 5.51
N VAL A 33 -20.37 27.27 6.82
CA VAL A 33 -19.58 26.19 7.40
C VAL A 33 -20.38 24.91 7.44
N ASN A 34 -19.84 23.85 6.80
CA ASN A 34 -20.41 22.52 6.94
C ASN A 34 -19.91 21.87 8.25
N PRO A 35 -20.79 21.64 9.25
CA PRO A 35 -20.37 21.12 10.55
C PRO A 35 -19.78 19.70 10.49
N TYR A 36 -20.20 18.89 9.51
CA TYR A 36 -19.69 17.53 9.32
C TYR A 36 -18.27 17.48 8.74
N LYS A 37 -17.82 18.59 8.13
CA LYS A 37 -16.42 18.77 7.73
C LYS A 37 -15.61 19.46 8.83
N ALA A 38 -16.19 20.49 9.43
CA ALA A 38 -15.52 21.28 10.48
C ALA A 38 -15.20 20.48 11.74
N VAL A 39 -15.96 19.41 12.03
CA VAL A 39 -15.71 18.56 13.20
C VAL A 39 -14.30 17.97 13.20
N TYR A 40 -13.75 17.65 12.05
CA TYR A 40 -12.40 17.06 11.97
C TYR A 40 -11.30 18.02 12.45
N GLY A 41 -11.46 19.33 12.25
CA GLY A 41 -10.55 20.35 12.79
C GLY A 41 -10.68 20.55 14.31
N LEU A 42 -11.72 19.99 14.95
CA LEU A 42 -11.92 20.04 16.40
C LEU A 42 -11.41 18.76 17.11
N LEU A 43 -11.01 17.76 16.34
CA LEU A 43 -10.47 16.52 16.87
C LEU A 43 -8.96 16.67 17.08
N PRO A 44 -8.38 16.16 18.17
CA PRO A 44 -6.94 16.17 18.35
C PRO A 44 -6.26 15.25 17.32
N ASP A 45 -5.07 15.62 16.84
CA ASP A 45 -4.31 14.80 15.89
C ASP A 45 -3.88 13.46 16.48
N HIS A 46 -3.67 13.43 17.79
CA HIS A 46 -3.28 12.26 18.55
C HIS A 46 -4.24 12.04 19.71
N ALA A 47 -4.35 10.79 20.16
CA ALA A 47 -5.07 10.51 21.39
C ALA A 47 -4.33 11.11 22.61
N ILE A 48 -5.07 11.74 23.50
CA ILE A 48 -4.49 12.45 24.67
C ILE A 48 -3.74 11.47 25.59
N ALA A 49 -4.31 10.29 25.80
CA ALA A 49 -3.73 9.27 26.69
C ALA A 49 -2.58 8.48 26.04
N ASN A 50 -2.50 8.46 24.70
CA ASN A 50 -1.47 7.72 23.95
C ASN A 50 -1.12 8.45 22.66
N PRO A 51 -0.06 9.26 22.63
CA PRO A 51 0.35 10.03 21.46
C PRO A 51 0.77 9.20 20.24
N ALA A 52 1.11 7.91 20.42
CA ALA A 52 1.40 7.01 19.29
C ALA A 52 0.14 6.63 18.49
N VAL A 53 -1.04 6.82 19.09
CA VAL A 53 -2.35 6.57 18.46
C VAL A 53 -2.82 7.85 17.81
N LYS A 54 -2.86 7.85 16.46
CA LYS A 54 -3.17 9.03 15.63
C LYS A 54 -4.52 8.89 14.93
N GLN A 55 -5.06 10.02 14.49
CA GLN A 55 -6.18 10.02 13.56
C GLN A 55 -5.84 9.21 12.31
N GLN A 56 -6.70 8.29 11.93
CA GLN A 56 -6.56 7.49 10.71
C GLN A 56 -7.92 7.19 10.09
N TYR A 57 -7.90 6.93 8.78
CA TYR A 57 -9.04 6.42 8.07
C TYR A 57 -8.75 4.97 7.68
N VAL A 58 -9.40 4.03 8.36
CA VAL A 58 -9.15 2.60 8.23
C VAL A 58 -10.43 1.92 7.75
N ASN A 59 -10.33 1.17 6.65
CA ASN A 59 -11.46 0.38 6.10
C ASN A 59 -12.78 1.15 5.95
N GLY A 60 -12.68 2.42 5.55
CA GLY A 60 -13.88 3.24 5.31
C GLY A 60 -14.42 3.96 6.54
N HIS A 61 -13.79 3.85 7.70
CA HIS A 61 -14.20 4.62 8.86
C HIS A 61 -13.03 5.37 9.52
N PHE A 62 -13.37 6.48 10.14
CA PHE A 62 -12.45 7.31 10.87
C PHE A 62 -12.26 6.75 12.30
N CYS A 63 -11.03 6.59 12.72
CA CYS A 63 -10.69 6.15 14.08
C CYS A 63 -9.33 6.66 14.52
N TYR A 64 -9.05 6.55 15.81
CA TYR A 64 -7.73 6.71 16.37
C TYR A 64 -7.04 5.34 16.44
N ALA A 65 -5.98 5.18 15.69
CA ALA A 65 -5.30 3.90 15.56
C ALA A 65 -3.78 4.08 15.51
N GLN A 66 -3.06 3.05 15.88
CA GLN A 66 -1.64 2.93 15.62
C GLN A 66 -1.44 2.16 14.31
N LYS A 67 -0.65 2.72 13.40
CA LYS A 67 -0.35 2.04 12.15
C LYS A 67 0.67 0.93 12.38
N ALA A 68 0.47 -0.20 11.70
CA ALA A 68 1.31 -1.37 11.82
C ALA A 68 1.50 -2.08 10.48
N GLY A 69 2.65 -2.73 10.31
CA GLY A 69 2.88 -3.75 9.31
C GLY A 69 2.56 -5.13 9.89
N VAL A 70 1.72 -5.90 9.21
CA VAL A 70 1.37 -7.25 9.65
C VAL A 70 1.77 -8.24 8.57
N LEU A 71 2.58 -9.22 8.93
CA LEU A 71 2.94 -10.35 8.06
C LEU A 71 2.20 -11.61 8.51
N THR A 72 1.57 -12.26 7.56
CA THR A 72 0.88 -13.54 7.77
C THR A 72 1.46 -14.62 6.87
N ASN A 73 1.28 -15.88 7.23
CA ASN A 73 1.52 -16.97 6.29
C ASN A 73 0.31 -17.19 5.37
N GLY A 74 0.41 -18.13 4.43
CA GLY A 74 -0.67 -18.46 3.49
C GLY A 74 -1.96 -18.98 4.13
N LEU A 75 -1.93 -19.30 5.42
CA LEU A 75 -3.12 -19.70 6.22
C LEU A 75 -3.72 -18.52 7.00
N GLY A 76 -3.21 -17.29 6.81
CA GLY A 76 -3.67 -16.10 7.54
C GLY A 76 -3.17 -16.01 8.99
N ILE A 77 -2.27 -16.92 9.42
CA ILE A 77 -1.71 -16.85 10.78
C ILE A 77 -0.66 -15.76 10.83
N ILE A 78 -0.82 -14.83 11.77
CA ILE A 78 0.13 -13.73 11.98
C ILE A 78 1.48 -14.32 12.39
N ARG A 79 2.53 -13.89 11.72
CA ARG A 79 3.92 -14.28 11.97
C ARG A 79 4.75 -13.13 12.52
N HIS A 80 4.36 -11.90 12.20
CA HIS A 80 5.06 -10.72 12.66
C HIS A 80 4.15 -9.50 12.66
N ILE A 81 4.38 -8.61 13.63
CA ILE A 81 3.72 -7.30 13.70
C ILE A 81 4.81 -6.27 14.00
N ALA A 82 5.02 -5.35 13.09
CA ALA A 82 5.86 -4.17 13.30
C ALA A 82 4.94 -2.98 13.60
N LEU A 83 5.02 -2.43 14.80
CA LEU A 83 4.30 -1.20 15.16
C LEU A 83 5.08 0.01 14.63
N PHE A 84 4.42 0.90 13.89
CA PHE A 84 5.07 2.11 13.39
C PHE A 84 4.98 3.22 14.45
N ASP A 85 5.65 2.98 15.58
CA ASP A 85 5.88 3.98 16.62
C ASP A 85 7.00 4.96 16.23
N GLU A 86 7.31 5.89 17.11
CA GLU A 86 8.32 6.92 16.82
C GLU A 86 9.73 6.31 16.69
N ASP A 87 10.04 5.25 17.48
CA ASP A 87 11.34 4.57 17.40
C ASP A 87 11.51 3.83 16.05
N PHE A 88 10.46 3.13 15.60
CA PHE A 88 10.47 2.46 14.30
C PHE A 88 10.59 3.47 13.15
N LYS A 89 9.86 4.60 13.22
CA LYS A 89 9.95 5.67 12.22
C LYS A 89 11.31 6.35 12.20
N ALA A 90 11.91 6.59 13.36
CA ALA A 90 13.24 7.18 13.46
C ALA A 90 14.31 6.27 12.85
N LYS A 91 14.16 4.95 13.00
CA LYS A 91 15.04 3.95 12.40
C LYS A 91 14.84 3.79 10.89
N HIS A 92 13.63 3.99 10.39
CA HIS A 92 13.20 3.72 9.00
C HIS A 92 12.56 4.95 8.35
N THR A 93 13.35 6.02 8.22
CA THR A 93 12.87 7.30 7.65
C THR A 93 12.48 7.19 6.18
N GLU A 94 12.98 6.18 5.45
CA GLU A 94 12.67 5.90 4.06
C GLU A 94 11.21 5.56 3.81
N MET A 95 10.49 5.09 4.83
CA MET A 95 9.06 4.81 4.71
C MET A 95 8.17 6.05 4.83
N LEU A 96 8.72 7.15 5.32
CA LEU A 96 7.98 8.39 5.48
C LEU A 96 7.74 9.06 4.12
N VAL A 97 6.59 9.68 3.99
CA VAL A 97 6.23 10.51 2.84
C VAL A 97 5.87 11.92 3.30
N GLU A 98 6.14 12.89 2.45
CA GLU A 98 5.79 14.26 2.73
C GLU A 98 4.26 14.40 2.85
N LYS A 99 3.82 14.89 4.00
CA LYS A 99 2.41 15.15 4.27
C LYS A 99 1.99 16.45 3.56
N ARG A 100 0.99 16.37 2.69
CA ARG A 100 0.53 17.49 1.87
C ARG A 100 -0.72 18.18 2.39
N SER A 101 -1.45 17.52 3.28
CA SER A 101 -2.67 18.05 3.88
C SER A 101 -2.91 17.46 5.27
N ASP A 102 -3.75 18.11 6.05
CA ASP A 102 -4.17 17.62 7.36
C ASP A 102 -5.35 16.64 7.30
N ASN A 103 -5.80 16.29 6.08
CA ASN A 103 -6.84 15.30 5.90
C ASN A 103 -6.28 13.87 6.00
N PRO A 104 -6.56 13.12 7.07
CA PRO A 104 -6.00 11.77 7.28
C PRO A 104 -6.44 10.75 6.23
N ASN A 105 -7.49 11.04 5.46
CA ASN A 105 -7.94 10.20 4.35
C ASN A 105 -7.18 10.48 3.04
N ALA A 106 -6.78 11.74 2.82
CA ALA A 106 -6.11 12.17 1.60
C ALA A 106 -4.58 12.06 1.69
N ASP A 107 -4.02 12.16 2.91
CA ASP A 107 -2.59 12.36 3.09
C ASP A 107 -2.02 11.46 4.21
N LYS A 108 -1.31 10.45 3.80
CA LYS A 108 -0.72 9.46 4.71
C LYS A 108 0.73 9.83 5.00
N GLU A 109 1.10 9.87 6.26
CA GLU A 109 2.49 10.06 6.72
C GLU A 109 3.41 8.90 6.28
N ILE A 110 2.89 7.69 6.22
CA ILE A 110 3.65 6.48 5.90
C ILE A 110 3.17 5.91 4.56
N GLY A 111 4.11 5.75 3.63
CA GLY A 111 3.86 5.07 2.37
C GLY A 111 3.79 3.55 2.56
N ASP A 112 2.65 2.95 2.29
CA ASP A 112 2.42 1.51 2.50
C ASP A 112 3.44 0.64 1.75
N ALA A 113 3.74 0.99 0.49
CA ALA A 113 4.76 0.31 -0.30
C ALA A 113 6.17 0.47 0.26
N LYS A 114 6.51 1.67 0.76
CA LYS A 114 7.81 1.96 1.35
C LYS A 114 8.02 1.26 2.70
N ALA A 115 6.95 1.05 3.46
CA ALA A 115 7.02 0.38 4.75
C ALA A 115 7.23 -1.14 4.66
N LEU A 116 7.06 -1.74 3.48
CA LEU A 116 7.18 -3.19 3.30
C LEU A 116 8.59 -3.70 3.62
N LEU A 117 9.61 -3.08 3.04
CA LEU A 117 10.99 -3.55 3.21
C LEU A 117 11.47 -3.42 4.66
N PRO A 118 11.27 -2.29 5.36
CA PRO A 118 11.50 -2.19 6.80
C PRO A 118 10.82 -3.27 7.64
N VAL A 119 9.57 -3.60 7.34
CA VAL A 119 8.84 -4.66 8.05
C VAL A 119 9.43 -6.05 7.76
N LEU A 120 9.89 -6.30 6.53
CA LEU A 120 10.57 -7.54 6.18
C LEU A 120 11.94 -7.66 6.86
N ASP A 121 12.69 -6.56 6.99
CA ASP A 121 13.97 -6.54 7.69
C ASP A 121 13.79 -6.81 9.18
N ASP A 122 12.81 -6.19 9.81
CA ASP A 122 12.48 -6.42 11.21
C ASP A 122 12.04 -7.88 11.43
N PHE A 123 11.20 -8.41 10.54
CA PHE A 123 10.80 -9.81 10.55
C PHE A 123 11.99 -10.77 10.43
N ARG A 124 12.89 -10.55 9.48
CA ARG A 124 14.08 -11.42 9.28
C ARG A 124 15.03 -11.36 10.47
N THR A 125 15.17 -10.19 11.07
CA THR A 125 15.97 -9.99 12.27
C THR A 125 15.38 -10.75 13.46
N ALA A 126 14.06 -10.66 13.66
CA ALA A 126 13.35 -11.33 14.74
C ALA A 126 13.24 -12.85 14.54
N HIS A 127 13.22 -13.31 13.28
CA HIS A 127 12.96 -14.71 12.92
C HIS A 127 13.95 -15.27 11.89
N PRO A 128 15.26 -15.31 12.17
CA PRO A 128 16.29 -15.67 11.18
C PRO A 128 16.18 -17.11 10.66
N ALA A 129 15.54 -18.00 11.41
CA ALA A 129 15.32 -19.38 10.99
C ALA A 129 14.13 -19.59 10.06
N LEU A 130 13.28 -18.57 9.88
CA LEU A 130 12.11 -18.65 9.02
C LEU A 130 12.44 -18.16 7.61
N ALA A 131 12.28 -19.05 6.62
CA ALA A 131 12.43 -18.70 5.21
C ALA A 131 11.12 -18.96 4.46
N TYR A 132 10.74 -18.00 3.63
CA TYR A 132 9.55 -18.10 2.77
C TYR A 132 9.95 -17.94 1.32
N SER A 133 9.38 -18.75 0.45
CA SER A 133 9.70 -18.74 -0.98
C SER A 133 8.76 -17.81 -1.79
N THR A 134 7.59 -17.51 -1.27
CA THR A 134 6.59 -16.73 -1.98
C THR A 134 6.11 -15.55 -1.15
N PHE A 135 6.19 -14.36 -1.73
CA PHE A 135 5.56 -13.15 -1.20
C PHE A 135 4.19 -12.97 -1.85
N MET A 136 3.20 -12.59 -1.07
CA MET A 136 1.86 -12.18 -1.54
C MET A 136 1.51 -10.84 -0.92
N GLY A 137 1.06 -9.90 -1.75
CA GLY A 137 0.68 -8.56 -1.32
C GLY A 137 -0.52 -8.03 -2.11
N ASP A 138 -1.10 -6.92 -1.66
CA ASP A 138 -2.13 -6.22 -2.41
C ASP A 138 -1.53 -5.32 -3.51
N SER A 139 -2.39 -4.70 -4.32
CA SER A 139 -1.96 -3.86 -5.43
C SER A 139 -1.22 -2.58 -5.02
N SER A 140 -1.21 -2.20 -3.73
CA SER A 140 -0.42 -1.05 -3.26
C SER A 140 1.08 -1.32 -3.34
N PHE A 141 1.48 -2.59 -3.37
CA PHE A 141 2.87 -3.03 -3.51
C PHE A 141 3.32 -3.22 -4.96
N ASP A 142 2.45 -2.97 -5.95
CA ASP A 142 2.79 -3.11 -7.36
C ASP A 142 3.74 -2.00 -7.81
N SER A 143 5.04 -2.25 -7.66
CA SER A 143 6.10 -1.38 -8.17
C SER A 143 7.31 -2.20 -8.61
N TYR A 144 7.99 -1.72 -9.66
CA TYR A 144 9.20 -2.38 -10.18
C TYR A 144 10.29 -2.54 -9.13
N ASP A 145 10.51 -1.52 -8.33
CA ASP A 145 11.56 -1.52 -7.30
C ASP A 145 11.28 -2.55 -6.21
N LEU A 146 10.00 -2.70 -5.80
CA LEU A 146 9.62 -3.75 -4.85
C LEU A 146 9.80 -5.16 -5.42
N TYR A 147 9.41 -5.40 -6.67
CA TYR A 147 9.68 -6.70 -7.30
C TYR A 147 11.18 -6.99 -7.35
N THR A 148 12.00 -5.99 -7.68
CA THR A 148 13.46 -6.14 -7.72
C THR A 148 14.03 -6.46 -6.35
N ALA A 149 13.61 -5.76 -5.31
CA ALA A 149 14.03 -6.02 -3.95
C ALA A 149 13.57 -7.42 -3.47
N LEU A 150 12.28 -7.74 -3.61
CA LEU A 150 11.72 -9.01 -3.15
C LEU A 150 12.42 -10.23 -3.79
N LEU A 151 12.60 -10.19 -5.10
CA LEU A 151 13.18 -11.33 -5.85
C LEU A 151 14.71 -11.34 -5.79
N GLY A 152 15.36 -10.18 -5.79
CA GLY A 152 16.82 -10.05 -5.80
C GLY A 152 17.45 -10.05 -4.42
N GLU A 153 17.03 -9.12 -3.55
CA GLU A 153 17.67 -8.88 -2.25
C GLU A 153 17.11 -9.78 -1.16
N TYR A 154 15.78 -9.95 -1.14
CA TYR A 154 15.09 -10.76 -0.15
C TYR A 154 15.04 -12.25 -0.52
N GLY A 155 15.35 -12.61 -1.78
CA GLY A 155 15.50 -13.99 -2.23
C GLY A 155 14.18 -14.76 -2.32
N PHE A 156 13.03 -14.07 -2.44
CA PHE A 156 11.76 -14.74 -2.74
C PHE A 156 11.81 -15.34 -4.14
N SER A 157 11.39 -16.59 -4.28
CA SER A 157 11.28 -17.24 -5.59
C SER A 157 10.12 -16.68 -6.42
N ARG A 158 9.11 -16.12 -5.75
CA ARG A 158 7.90 -15.56 -6.37
C ARG A 158 7.37 -14.36 -5.58
N ALA A 159 6.89 -13.35 -6.31
CA ALA A 159 6.11 -12.25 -5.76
C ALA A 159 4.78 -12.19 -6.50
N ILE A 160 3.68 -12.38 -5.78
CA ILE A 160 2.31 -12.37 -6.32
C ILE A 160 1.63 -11.11 -5.80
N ILE A 161 1.53 -10.11 -6.66
CA ILE A 161 0.97 -8.80 -6.37
C ILE A 161 0.03 -8.45 -7.51
N PRO A 162 -1.26 -8.14 -7.25
CA PRO A 162 -2.17 -7.68 -8.28
C PRO A 162 -1.68 -6.37 -8.90
N MET A 163 -1.87 -6.22 -10.20
CA MET A 163 -1.54 -4.96 -10.89
C MET A 163 -2.33 -3.79 -10.30
N ASN A 164 -1.65 -2.69 -10.04
CA ASN A 164 -2.28 -1.47 -9.57
C ASN A 164 -2.85 -0.67 -10.75
N PRO A 165 -4.17 -0.49 -10.85
CA PRO A 165 -4.77 0.28 -11.94
C PRO A 165 -4.27 1.74 -12.02
N ARG A 166 -3.76 2.30 -10.92
CA ARG A 166 -3.20 3.67 -10.90
C ARG A 166 -1.83 3.75 -11.57
N ASN A 167 -1.10 2.64 -11.66
CA ASN A 167 0.22 2.57 -12.30
C ASN A 167 0.11 2.37 -13.81
N SER A 168 -1.04 1.96 -14.31
CA SER A 168 -1.31 1.87 -15.75
C SER A 168 -2.07 3.11 -16.19
N ALA A 169 -1.39 4.05 -16.83
CA ALA A 169 -2.01 5.22 -17.44
C ALA A 169 -2.97 4.85 -18.61
N THR A 170 -2.91 3.61 -19.04
CA THR A 170 -3.79 3.00 -20.06
C THR A 170 -4.08 1.57 -19.66
N SER A 171 -5.32 1.13 -19.86
CA SER A 171 -5.63 -0.30 -19.83
C SER A 171 -4.60 -1.04 -20.68
N PRO A 172 -4.08 -2.19 -20.24
CA PRO A 172 -3.12 -2.92 -21.04
C PRO A 172 -3.72 -3.10 -22.43
N SER A 173 -3.01 -2.58 -23.44
CA SER A 173 -3.44 -2.68 -24.85
C SER A 173 -3.41 -4.13 -25.36
N ALA A 174 -2.94 -5.05 -24.54
CA ALA A 174 -2.86 -6.46 -24.84
C ALA A 174 -3.76 -7.27 -23.89
N ASP A 175 -4.62 -8.10 -24.44
CA ASP A 175 -5.27 -9.15 -23.68
C ASP A 175 -4.24 -10.23 -23.34
N PHE A 176 -4.47 -10.92 -22.23
CA PHE A 176 -3.63 -12.01 -21.76
C PHE A 176 -4.46 -13.28 -21.63
N ASN A 177 -3.85 -14.44 -21.87
CA ASN A 177 -4.48 -15.72 -21.53
C ASN A 177 -4.37 -15.99 -20.02
N GLU A 178 -4.97 -17.11 -19.57
CA GLU A 178 -4.95 -17.54 -18.16
C GLU A 178 -3.52 -17.75 -17.59
N SER A 179 -2.55 -18.02 -18.45
CA SER A 179 -1.14 -18.17 -18.09
C SER A 179 -0.36 -16.85 -18.12
N GLY A 180 -1.02 -15.71 -18.34
CA GLY A 180 -0.37 -14.39 -18.41
C GLY A 180 0.44 -14.16 -19.69
N ILE A 181 0.23 -14.94 -20.75
CA ILE A 181 0.86 -14.75 -22.06
C ILE A 181 0.03 -13.73 -22.86
N PRO A 182 0.65 -12.65 -23.42
CA PRO A 182 -0.05 -11.70 -24.24
C PRO A 182 -0.70 -12.36 -25.45
N LEU A 183 -1.89 -11.90 -25.79
CA LEU A 183 -2.60 -12.32 -27.02
C LEU A 183 -2.34 -11.34 -28.15
N CYS A 184 -2.22 -11.85 -29.37
CA CYS A 184 -2.09 -11.03 -30.57
C CYS A 184 -3.32 -10.11 -30.71
N PRO A 185 -3.16 -8.79 -30.88
CA PRO A 185 -4.30 -7.88 -31.02
C PRO A 185 -5.20 -8.20 -32.21
N ALA A 186 -4.62 -8.79 -33.28
CA ALA A 186 -5.35 -9.04 -34.53
C ALA A 186 -6.25 -10.28 -34.45
N ASP A 187 -5.78 -11.37 -33.84
CA ASP A 187 -6.47 -12.67 -33.90
C ASP A 187 -6.56 -13.40 -32.57
N LYS A 188 -6.12 -12.74 -31.47
CA LYS A 188 -6.15 -13.28 -30.11
C LYS A 188 -5.37 -14.60 -29.92
N THR A 189 -4.47 -14.95 -30.82
CA THR A 189 -3.57 -16.09 -30.61
C THR A 189 -2.51 -15.76 -29.56
N PRO A 190 -2.11 -16.72 -28.69
CA PRO A 190 -1.04 -16.48 -27.71
C PRO A 190 0.27 -16.12 -28.44
N MET A 191 0.89 -15.03 -27.99
CA MET A 191 2.17 -14.59 -28.53
C MET A 191 3.31 -15.46 -27.99
N ARG A 192 4.36 -15.61 -28.81
CA ARG A 192 5.54 -16.41 -28.44
C ARG A 192 6.58 -15.54 -27.72
N PHE A 193 7.15 -16.04 -26.61
CA PHE A 193 8.33 -15.44 -26.01
C PHE A 193 9.45 -15.35 -27.04
N HIS A 194 10.08 -14.19 -27.13
CA HIS A 194 11.21 -13.95 -28.03
C HIS A 194 12.51 -13.75 -27.25
N SER A 195 12.54 -12.77 -26.35
CA SER A 195 13.77 -12.40 -25.64
C SER A 195 13.47 -11.51 -24.45
N VAL A 196 14.49 -11.37 -23.59
CA VAL A 196 14.52 -10.32 -22.59
C VAL A 196 15.39 -9.18 -23.11
N CYS A 197 14.82 -7.99 -23.19
CA CYS A 197 15.49 -6.78 -23.63
C CYS A 197 15.75 -5.88 -22.41
N GLY A 198 16.95 -5.33 -22.31
CA GLY A 198 17.33 -4.37 -21.26
C GLY A 198 18.60 -3.63 -21.66
N GLY A 199 18.85 -2.48 -21.10
CA GLY A 199 20.08 -1.69 -21.31
C GLY A 199 20.57 -1.09 -20.00
N LYS A 200 21.78 -0.52 -20.01
CA LYS A 200 22.52 -0.05 -18.84
C LYS A 200 21.73 0.89 -17.88
N ASN A 201 20.62 1.51 -18.38
CA ASN A 201 19.75 2.40 -17.59
C ASN A 201 18.26 2.18 -17.93
N ARG A 202 17.86 0.97 -18.31
CA ARG A 202 16.46 0.66 -18.65
C ARG A 202 16.03 -0.63 -17.97
N SER A 203 14.80 -0.64 -17.48
CA SER A 203 14.14 -1.82 -16.94
C SER A 203 14.22 -2.98 -17.94
N LYS A 204 14.48 -4.18 -17.44
CA LYS A 204 14.35 -5.39 -18.23
C LYS A 204 12.91 -5.54 -18.72
N ARG A 205 12.73 -5.83 -20.00
CA ARG A 205 11.42 -6.03 -20.64
C ARG A 205 11.41 -7.38 -21.32
N ILE A 206 10.31 -8.09 -21.17
CA ILE A 206 10.08 -9.33 -21.90
C ILE A 206 9.46 -8.95 -23.26
N LYS A 207 10.07 -9.43 -24.35
CA LYS A 207 9.57 -9.25 -25.69
C LYS A 207 8.82 -10.50 -26.13
N PHE A 208 7.60 -10.32 -26.57
CA PHE A 208 6.80 -11.33 -27.23
C PHE A 208 6.63 -10.97 -28.70
N ILE A 209 6.51 -11.94 -29.55
CA ILE A 209 6.25 -11.78 -30.99
C ILE A 209 5.03 -12.58 -31.40
N CYS A 210 4.29 -12.06 -32.38
CA CYS A 210 3.20 -12.80 -33.00
C CYS A 210 3.76 -14.02 -33.75
N PRO A 211 3.21 -15.24 -33.55
CA PRO A 211 3.69 -16.43 -34.25
C PRO A 211 3.66 -16.30 -35.77
N LYS A 212 2.78 -15.45 -36.31
CA LYS A 212 2.64 -15.20 -37.75
C LYS A 212 3.63 -14.21 -38.35
N SER A 213 4.41 -13.49 -37.47
CA SER A 213 5.38 -12.49 -37.97
C SER A 213 6.69 -13.08 -38.48
N GLU A 214 6.90 -14.39 -38.38
CA GLU A 214 8.12 -15.07 -38.86
C GLU A 214 8.07 -15.48 -40.35
N THR A 215 6.99 -15.22 -41.05
CA THR A 215 6.84 -15.59 -42.45
C THR A 215 7.33 -14.53 -43.45
N VAL A 216 7.98 -13.45 -42.95
CA VAL A 216 8.54 -12.40 -43.82
C VAL A 216 10.01 -12.21 -43.51
N SER A 217 10.82 -13.20 -43.82
CA SER A 217 12.28 -13.09 -43.95
C SER A 217 12.73 -14.13 -45.00
N THR A 218 12.48 -13.81 -46.22
CA THR A 218 13.24 -14.32 -47.35
C THR A 218 13.99 -13.17 -47.97
#